data_ae8b0580e5e2846c19df9144aeb56565
#
_entry.id   ae8b0580e5e2846c19df9144aeb56565
#
_cell.length_a   1.000
_cell.length_b   1.000
_cell.length_c   1.000
_cell.angle_alpha   90.00
_cell.angle_beta   90.00
_cell.angle_gamma   90.00
#
_symmetry.space_group_name_H-M   'P 1'
#
loop_
_entity.id
_entity.type
_entity.pdbx_description
1 polymer ?
#
loop_
_entity_poly.entity_id
_entity_poly.type
_entity_poly.pdbx_seq_one_letter_code
_entity_poly.pdbx_strand_id
1 'polypeptide(L)'
;MATSDVICRAIKTRYTLSFTYKGSIRSAEPYILGYEASGTLVLSAVQVAGGSGVGFRTFLVADLSCVMQTDRKFIGRHPDYNPRDRLFAQILCQI
;
A
#
# COMPACT_ATOMS: atom_id res chain seq x y z
N MET A 1 -1.99 0.39 -17.53
CA MET A 1 -2.75 -0.01 -16.33
C MET A 1 -2.65 1.09 -15.29
N ALA A 2 -3.76 1.48 -14.69
CA ALA A 2 -3.75 2.53 -13.68
C ALA A 2 -3.03 2.06 -12.41
N THR A 3 -2.42 2.99 -11.69
CA THR A 3 -1.70 2.69 -10.45
C THR A 3 -2.59 1.96 -9.43
N SER A 4 -3.84 2.38 -9.28
CA SER A 4 -4.78 1.72 -8.38
C SER A 4 -5.02 0.26 -8.75
N ASP A 5 -5.05 -0.06 -10.04
CA ASP A 5 -5.23 -1.45 -10.50
C ASP A 5 -4.02 -2.31 -10.15
N VAL A 6 -2.82 -1.77 -10.31
CA VAL A 6 -1.58 -2.46 -9.93
C VAL A 6 -1.58 -2.76 -8.43
N ILE A 7 -1.93 -1.75 -7.63
CA ILE A 7 -1.98 -1.89 -6.16
C ILE A 7 -3.03 -2.92 -5.74
N CYS A 8 -4.24 -2.84 -6.30
CA CYS A 8 -5.29 -3.79 -5.94
C CYS A 8 -4.95 -5.22 -6.33
N ARG A 9 -4.32 -5.42 -7.48
CA ARG A 9 -3.86 -6.74 -7.88
C ARG A 9 -2.82 -7.28 -6.90
N ALA A 10 -1.87 -6.45 -6.49
CA ALA A 10 -0.84 -6.85 -5.53
C ALA A 10 -1.47 -7.23 -4.17
N ILE A 11 -2.48 -6.48 -3.72
CA ILE A 11 -3.22 -6.81 -2.49
C ILE A 11 -3.89 -8.17 -2.63
N LYS A 12 -4.62 -8.38 -3.71
CA LYS A 12 -5.39 -9.62 -3.93
C LYS A 12 -4.51 -10.85 -4.05
N THR A 13 -3.37 -10.71 -4.69
CA THR A 13 -2.45 -11.83 -4.93
C THR A 13 -1.33 -11.94 -3.90
N ARG A 14 -1.27 -11.02 -2.94
CA ARG A 14 -0.26 -11.01 -1.86
C ARG A 14 1.16 -10.86 -2.39
N TYR A 15 1.36 -9.89 -3.26
CA TYR A 15 2.72 -9.54 -3.72
C TYR A 15 3.15 -8.20 -3.18
N THR A 16 4.42 -8.12 -2.78
CA THR A 16 5.05 -6.89 -2.34
C THR A 16 5.12 -5.90 -3.50
N LEU A 17 4.94 -4.62 -3.21
CA LEU A 17 5.11 -3.53 -4.17
C LEU A 17 6.47 -2.87 -4.01
N SER A 18 7.02 -2.40 -5.13
CA SER A 18 8.16 -1.49 -5.15
C SER A 18 7.69 -0.16 -5.74
N PHE A 19 8.11 0.94 -5.16
CA PHE A 19 7.80 2.28 -5.67
C PHE A 19 8.78 3.31 -5.14
N THR A 20 8.76 4.49 -5.75
CA THR A 20 9.50 5.65 -5.27
C THR A 20 8.55 6.58 -4.55
N TYR A 21 8.93 7.03 -3.36
CA TYR A 21 8.14 7.92 -2.54
C TYR A 21 9.09 8.89 -1.83
N LYS A 22 8.86 10.20 -1.99
CA LYS A 22 9.69 11.24 -1.40
C LYS A 22 11.18 11.02 -1.65
N GLY A 23 11.51 10.71 -2.91
CA GLY A 23 12.88 10.59 -3.37
C GLY A 23 13.61 9.30 -3.01
N SER A 24 12.95 8.33 -2.38
CA SER A 24 13.57 7.05 -2.07
C SER A 24 12.76 5.88 -2.57
N ILE A 25 13.47 4.82 -2.98
CA ILE A 25 12.84 3.56 -3.40
C ILE A 25 12.44 2.81 -2.14
N ARG A 26 11.21 2.30 -2.13
CA ARG A 26 10.65 1.57 -1.00
C ARG A 26 10.02 0.29 -1.45
N SER A 27 10.03 -0.71 -0.56
CA SER A 27 9.27 -1.95 -0.72
C SER A 27 8.24 -2.03 0.38
N ALA A 28 7.01 -2.35 0.02
CA ALA A 28 5.92 -2.41 0.99
C ALA A 28 4.93 -3.52 0.64
N GLU A 29 4.38 -4.12 1.70
CA GLU A 29 3.32 -5.13 1.59
C GLU A 29 1.98 -4.41 1.67
N PRO A 30 1.21 -4.34 0.57
CA PRO A 30 -0.02 -3.54 0.56
C PRO A 30 -1.17 -4.25 1.28
N TYR A 31 -1.91 -3.52 2.10
CA TYR A 31 -3.02 -4.06 2.87
C TYR A 31 -4.36 -3.45 2.50
N ILE A 32 -4.45 -2.11 2.43
CA ILE A 32 -5.70 -1.40 2.13
C ILE A 32 -5.44 -0.28 1.14
N LEU A 33 -6.25 -0.21 0.10
CA LEU A 33 -6.32 0.95 -0.80
C LEU A 33 -7.72 1.54 -0.72
N GLY A 34 -7.82 2.83 -0.48
CA GLY A 34 -9.12 3.48 -0.40
C GLY A 34 -9.02 4.99 -0.27
N TYR A 35 -10.18 5.62 -0.08
CA TYR A 35 -10.30 7.06 0.03
C TYR A 35 -10.52 7.48 1.48
N GLU A 36 -9.80 8.52 1.91
CA GLU A 36 -10.14 9.24 3.15
C GLU A 36 -11.44 10.03 2.96
N ALA A 37 -11.99 10.53 4.07
CA ALA A 37 -13.19 11.37 4.03
C ALA A 37 -13.02 12.62 3.15
N SER A 38 -11.81 13.12 3.02
CA SER A 38 -11.47 14.24 2.15
C SER A 38 -11.50 13.90 0.65
N GLY A 39 -11.64 12.62 0.30
CA GLY A 39 -11.57 12.17 -1.10
C GLY A 39 -10.15 11.87 -1.58
N THR A 40 -9.16 11.89 -0.70
CA THR A 40 -7.78 11.59 -1.04
C THR A 40 -7.58 10.08 -1.10
N LEU A 41 -6.97 9.59 -2.20
CA LEU A 41 -6.66 8.17 -2.35
C LEU A 41 -5.36 7.84 -1.60
N VAL A 42 -5.44 6.87 -0.70
CA VAL A 42 -4.31 6.49 0.15
C VAL A 42 -4.11 4.98 0.16
N LEU A 43 -2.87 4.57 0.36
CA LEU A 43 -2.46 3.18 0.51
C LEU A 43 -1.95 2.97 1.93
N SER A 44 -2.52 1.99 2.64
CA SER A 44 -1.98 1.49 3.90
C SER A 44 -1.18 0.24 3.63
N ALA A 45 0.09 0.24 3.98
CA ALA A 45 1.00 -0.86 3.68
C ALA A 45 2.06 -1.01 4.76
N VAL A 46 2.62 -2.20 4.87
CA VAL A 46 3.77 -2.46 5.75
C VAL A 46 5.04 -2.19 4.95
N GLN A 47 5.75 -1.12 5.29
CA GLN A 47 7.04 -0.85 4.68
C GLN A 47 8.06 -1.85 5.19
N VAL A 48 8.71 -2.56 4.28
CA VAL A 48 9.69 -3.61 4.63
C VAL A 48 11.11 -3.24 4.25
N ALA A 49 11.29 -2.25 3.37
CA ALA A 49 12.61 -1.76 2.99
C ALA A 49 12.51 -0.33 2.47
N GLY A 50 13.59 0.42 2.67
CA GLY A 50 13.71 1.81 2.23
C GLY A 50 13.09 2.78 3.24
N GLY A 51 13.20 4.07 2.97
CA GLY A 51 12.63 5.11 3.80
C GLY A 51 13.12 5.09 5.24
N SER A 52 12.23 5.35 6.18
CA SER A 52 12.55 5.54 7.60
C SER A 52 12.39 4.27 8.45
N GLY A 53 12.34 3.10 7.84
CA GLY A 53 12.28 1.85 8.58
C GLY A 53 11.05 1.00 8.30
N VAL A 54 10.89 -0.05 9.11
CA VAL A 54 9.88 -1.10 8.93
C VAL A 54 8.62 -0.74 9.72
N GLY A 55 7.45 -1.10 9.20
CA GLY A 55 6.17 -0.95 9.88
C GLY A 55 5.08 -0.38 8.97
N PHE A 56 3.87 -0.30 9.50
CA PHE A 56 2.75 0.29 8.77
C PHE A 56 3.01 1.76 8.45
N ARG A 57 2.71 2.13 7.22
CA ARG A 57 2.79 3.49 6.71
C ARG A 57 1.58 3.77 5.84
N THR A 58 1.17 5.03 5.83
CA THR A 58 0.13 5.52 4.92
C THR A 58 0.79 6.33 3.84
N PHE A 59 0.53 5.97 2.59
CA PHE A 59 1.10 6.65 1.43
C PHE A 59 0.00 7.33 0.64
N LEU A 60 0.22 8.60 0.27
CA LEU A 60 -0.65 9.29 -0.68
C LEU A 60 -0.35 8.70 -2.06
N VAL A 61 -1.36 8.11 -2.71
CA VAL A 61 -1.14 7.43 -3.99
C VAL A 61 -0.65 8.41 -5.06
N ALA A 62 -1.10 9.66 -5.01
CA ALA A 62 -0.65 10.69 -5.94
C ALA A 62 0.85 10.97 -5.87
N ASP A 63 1.49 10.64 -4.74
CA ASP A 63 2.93 10.87 -4.53
C ASP A 63 3.78 9.64 -4.86
N LEU A 64 3.16 8.54 -5.24
CA LEU A 64 3.88 7.33 -5.64
C LEU A 64 4.29 7.43 -7.10
N SER A 65 5.50 6.99 -7.40
CA SER A 65 5.97 6.86 -8.79
C SER A 65 6.63 5.51 -8.99
N CYS A 66 6.67 5.06 -10.24
CA CYS A 66 7.28 3.78 -10.62
C CYS A 66 6.72 2.61 -9.80
N VAL A 67 5.40 2.57 -9.63
CA VAL A 67 4.75 1.52 -8.84
C VAL A 67 4.77 0.21 -9.62
N MET A 68 5.36 -0.81 -9.02
CA MET A 68 5.52 -2.13 -9.65
C MET A 68 5.23 -3.22 -8.65
N GLN A 69 4.54 -4.27 -9.12
CA GLN A 69 4.42 -5.51 -8.37
C GLN A 69 5.73 -6.28 -8.52
N THR A 70 6.28 -6.73 -7.38
CA THR A 70 7.48 -7.58 -7.38
C THR A 70 7.07 -9.06 -7.46
N ASP A 71 8.06 -9.95 -7.48
CA ASP A 71 7.83 -11.39 -7.42
C ASP A 71 7.88 -11.94 -5.99
N ARG A 72 7.97 -11.07 -4.99
CA ARG A 72 8.04 -11.46 -3.57
C ARG A 72 6.66 -11.49 -2.96
N LYS A 73 6.23 -12.65 -2.51
CA LYS A 73 4.95 -12.84 -1.82
C LYS A 73 5.05 -12.50 -0.34
N PHE A 74 3.91 -12.15 0.25
CA PHE A 74 3.80 -11.97 1.70
C PHE A 74 2.53 -12.66 2.21
N ILE A 75 2.48 -12.90 3.54
CA ILE A 75 1.39 -13.70 4.13
C ILE A 75 0.11 -12.90 4.27
N GLY A 76 0.20 -11.61 4.59
CA GLY A 76 -0.97 -10.75 4.77
C GLY A 76 -1.61 -10.87 6.15
N ARG A 77 -0.80 -11.14 7.18
CA ARG A 77 -1.28 -11.31 8.57
C ARG A 77 -0.48 -10.50 9.57
N HIS A 78 -0.18 -9.26 9.22
CA HIS A 78 0.55 -8.41 10.16
C HIS A 78 -0.31 -8.18 11.41
N PRO A 79 0.27 -8.28 12.63
CA PRO A 79 -0.49 -8.14 13.88
C PRO A 79 -1.13 -6.77 14.06
N ASP A 80 -0.59 -5.72 13.43
CA ASP A 80 -1.12 -4.37 13.52
C ASP A 80 -2.15 -4.06 12.43
N TYR A 81 -2.49 -5.02 11.57
CA TYR A 81 -3.48 -4.79 10.52
C TYR A 81 -4.86 -4.60 11.12
N ASN A 82 -5.50 -3.49 10.77
CA ASN A 82 -6.87 -3.18 11.16
C ASN A 82 -7.76 -3.13 9.91
N PRO A 83 -8.56 -4.19 9.63
CA PRO A 83 -9.41 -4.21 8.44
C PRO A 83 -10.54 -3.17 8.48
N ARG A 84 -10.78 -2.56 9.64
CA ARG A 84 -11.78 -1.50 9.83
C ARG A 84 -11.14 -0.17 10.17
N ASP A 85 -10.01 0.11 9.56
CA ASP A 85 -9.27 1.33 9.82
C ASP A 85 -10.13 2.56 9.50
N ARG A 86 -10.32 3.42 10.51
CA ARG A 86 -11.17 4.62 10.42
C ARG A 86 -10.58 5.70 9.50
N LEU A 87 -9.35 5.56 9.09
CA LEU A 87 -8.76 6.45 8.10
C LEU A 87 -9.57 6.43 6.80
N PHE A 88 -10.14 5.27 6.45
CA PHE A 88 -10.82 5.06 5.18
C PHE A 88 -12.32 5.30 5.27
N ALA A 89 -12.81 6.27 4.50
CA ALA A 89 -14.24 6.47 4.31
C ALA A 89 -14.79 5.49 3.27
N GLN A 90 -13.98 5.09 2.29
CA GLN A 90 -14.33 4.11 1.27
C GLN A 90 -13.12 3.25 0.96
N ILE A 91 -13.27 1.94 1.09
CA ILE A 91 -12.22 0.97 0.75
C ILE A 91 -12.47 0.45 -0.65
N LEU A 92 -11.45 0.53 -1.52
CA LEU A 92 -11.50 -0.02 -2.87
C LEU A 92 -11.08 -1.48 -2.91
N CYS A 93 -10.01 -1.80 -2.20
CA CYS A 93 -9.54 -3.17 -2.06
C CYS A 93 -8.74 -3.33 -0.78
N GLN A 94 -8.76 -4.53 -0.20
CA GLN A 94 -8.04 -4.84 1.05
C GLN A 94 -7.82 -6.33 1.19
N ILE A 95 -6.91 -6.67 2.07
CA ILE A 95 -6.69 -8.06 2.46
C ILE A 95 -7.91 -8.63 3.19
#